data_ff3df816e1b2432954ab20ccef0eaa8b
#
_entry.id   ff3df816e1b2432954ab20ccef0eaa8b
#
_cell.length_a   1.000
_cell.length_b   1.000
_cell.length_c   1.000
_cell.angle_alpha   90.00
_cell.angle_beta   90.00
_cell.angle_gamma   90.00
#
_symmetry.space_group_name_H-M   'P 1'
#
loop_
_entity.id
_entity.type
_entity.pdbx_description
1 polymer ?
#
loop_
_entity_poly.entity_id
_entity_poly.type
_entity_poly.pdbx_seq_one_letter_code
_entity_poly.pdbx_strand_id
1 'polypeptide(L)'
;GSMARVNPPLRTAQDVKGIIAGLKDGTIDVIATDHAPHSAEEKARPLTRAPSGMVGLETSLALTLTGLYHSGKMELPDIIRRMSTNPADILHLPKGRMSMGVAADLTIFDPDQEWTIDPEQFASKGRNTPFAGKTVKGRVKYTIVDGQIVYQDE
;
A
#
# COMPACT_ATOMS: atom_id res chain seq x y z
N GLY A 1 13.66 -13.69 -6.37
CA GLY A 1 14.72 -12.87 -6.99
C GLY A 1 14.93 -11.56 -6.26
N SER A 2 15.84 -10.73 -6.74
CA SER A 2 16.24 -9.45 -6.13
C SER A 2 15.10 -8.43 -6.00
N MET A 3 14.07 -8.51 -6.85
CA MET A 3 12.86 -7.66 -6.73
C MET A 3 12.13 -7.83 -5.39
N ALA A 4 12.15 -9.03 -4.80
CA ALA A 4 11.56 -9.31 -3.49
C ALA A 4 12.56 -9.14 -2.32
N ARG A 5 13.75 -8.59 -2.57
CA ARG A 5 14.69 -8.27 -1.50
C ARG A 5 14.23 -7.00 -0.78
N VAL A 6 13.85 -7.15 0.48
CA VAL A 6 13.40 -6.08 1.39
C VAL A 6 14.06 -6.22 2.75
N ASN A 7 14.03 -5.18 3.54
CA ASN A 7 14.49 -5.17 4.92
C ASN A 7 13.44 -4.47 5.79
N PRO A 8 12.86 -5.14 6.79
CA PRO A 8 13.07 -6.54 7.16
C PRO A 8 12.70 -7.52 6.05
N PRO A 9 13.31 -8.71 6.00
CA PRO A 9 13.07 -9.67 4.92
C PRO A 9 11.67 -10.29 5.00
N LEU A 10 11.16 -10.73 3.84
CA LEU A 10 9.92 -11.50 3.79
C LEU A 10 10.03 -12.75 4.67
N ARG A 11 8.96 -13.05 5.39
CA ARG A 11 8.94 -14.07 6.44
C ARG A 11 8.06 -15.26 6.05
N THR A 12 7.92 -16.19 6.98
CA THR A 12 7.16 -17.43 6.82
C THR A 12 5.64 -17.20 6.87
N ALA A 13 4.87 -18.19 6.44
CA ALA A 13 3.42 -18.15 6.57
C ALA A 13 2.94 -18.05 8.05
N GLN A 14 3.74 -18.54 8.99
CA GLN A 14 3.44 -18.40 10.41
C GLN A 14 3.60 -16.95 10.88
N ASP A 15 4.66 -16.28 10.45
CA ASP A 15 4.87 -14.86 10.74
C ASP A 15 3.75 -14.00 10.14
N VAL A 16 3.31 -14.31 8.91
CA VAL A 16 2.16 -13.62 8.27
C VAL A 16 0.88 -13.77 9.10
N LYS A 17 0.61 -14.97 9.66
CA LYS A 17 -0.54 -15.17 10.57
C LYS A 17 -0.40 -14.31 11.83
N GLY A 18 0.81 -14.21 12.40
CA GLY A 18 1.08 -13.36 13.56
C GLY A 18 0.84 -11.88 13.27
N ILE A 19 1.30 -11.37 12.13
CA ILE A 19 1.05 -9.99 11.69
C ILE A 19 -0.46 -9.72 11.53
N ILE A 20 -1.18 -10.63 10.90
CA ILE A 20 -2.64 -10.48 10.73
C ILE A 20 -3.36 -10.49 12.10
N ALA A 21 -2.94 -11.35 13.03
CA ALA A 21 -3.48 -11.34 14.39
C ALA A 21 -3.22 -10.01 15.09
N GLY A 22 -1.99 -9.48 15.03
CA GLY A 22 -1.63 -8.20 15.61
C GLY A 22 -2.36 -7.01 14.98
N LEU A 23 -2.66 -7.07 13.67
CA LEU A 23 -3.55 -6.08 13.03
C LEU A 23 -4.98 -6.17 13.55
N LYS A 24 -5.49 -7.38 13.82
CA LYS A 24 -6.87 -7.58 14.32
C LYS A 24 -7.05 -7.13 15.77
N ASP A 25 -6.13 -7.48 16.64
CA ASP A 25 -6.22 -7.20 18.07
C ASP A 25 -5.73 -5.78 18.46
N GLY A 26 -5.15 -5.04 17.50
CA GLY A 26 -4.66 -3.68 17.72
C GLY A 26 -3.25 -3.60 18.29
N THR A 27 -2.51 -4.69 18.34
CA THR A 27 -1.07 -4.67 18.67
C THR A 27 -0.26 -3.95 17.58
N ILE A 28 -0.74 -4.04 16.31
CA ILE A 28 -0.19 -3.32 15.16
C ILE A 28 -1.20 -2.28 14.71
N ASP A 29 -0.82 -1.00 14.79
CA ASP A 29 -1.70 0.13 14.55
C ASP A 29 -1.74 0.59 13.10
N VAL A 30 -0.68 0.36 12.32
CA VAL A 30 -0.49 0.98 11.00
C VAL A 30 -0.07 -0.03 9.95
N ILE A 31 -0.59 0.14 8.74
CA ILE A 31 -0.08 -0.48 7.52
C ILE A 31 0.62 0.62 6.72
N ALA A 32 1.94 0.49 6.56
CA ALA A 32 2.79 1.45 5.85
C ALA A 32 3.45 0.79 4.64
N THR A 33 3.87 1.60 3.66
CA THR A 33 4.37 1.12 2.38
C THR A 33 5.86 0.84 2.35
N ASP A 34 6.65 1.57 3.14
CA ASP A 34 8.12 1.62 3.01
C ASP A 34 8.55 1.75 1.53
N HIS A 35 7.98 2.74 0.84
CA HIS A 35 8.22 2.97 -0.59
C HIS A 35 9.69 3.27 -0.85
N ALA A 36 10.40 2.31 -1.44
CA ALA A 36 11.84 2.37 -1.66
C ALA A 36 12.19 2.11 -3.15
N PRO A 37 12.10 3.14 -4.01
CA PRO A 37 12.43 3.01 -5.42
C PRO A 37 13.95 2.84 -5.63
N HIS A 38 14.29 1.92 -6.51
CA HIS A 38 15.65 1.64 -6.96
C HIS A 38 15.68 1.50 -8.48
N SER A 39 16.83 1.74 -9.09
CA SER A 39 17.00 1.58 -10.53
C SER A 39 16.95 0.11 -10.95
N ALA A 40 16.59 -0.14 -12.21
CA ALA A 40 16.61 -1.48 -12.78
C ALA A 40 18.00 -2.13 -12.70
N GLU A 41 19.06 -1.35 -12.93
CA GLU A 41 20.46 -1.79 -12.84
C GLU A 41 20.83 -2.25 -11.43
N GLU A 42 20.44 -1.49 -10.41
CA GLU A 42 20.69 -1.85 -9.01
C GLU A 42 19.96 -3.12 -8.62
N LYS A 43 18.71 -3.25 -9.03
CA LYS A 43 17.88 -4.44 -8.74
C LYS A 43 18.29 -5.65 -9.57
N ALA A 44 18.94 -5.48 -10.72
CA ALA A 44 19.48 -6.58 -11.53
C ALA A 44 20.73 -7.25 -10.92
N ARG A 45 21.35 -6.63 -9.91
CA ARG A 45 22.50 -7.21 -9.21
C ARG A 45 22.14 -8.53 -8.53
N PRO A 46 23.14 -9.40 -8.25
CA PRO A 46 22.92 -10.60 -7.44
C PRO A 46 22.21 -10.29 -6.12
N LEU A 47 21.38 -11.20 -5.63
CA LEU A 47 20.57 -11.02 -4.41
C LEU A 47 21.38 -10.49 -3.22
N THR A 48 22.65 -10.89 -3.08
CA THR A 48 23.55 -10.46 -2.01
C THR A 48 24.01 -8.99 -2.15
N ARG A 49 23.93 -8.40 -3.34
CA ARG A 49 24.41 -7.04 -3.65
C ARG A 49 23.31 -6.08 -4.08
N ALA A 50 22.14 -6.59 -4.50
CA ALA A 50 21.02 -5.73 -4.85
C ALA A 50 20.55 -4.95 -3.61
N PRO A 51 20.12 -3.69 -3.72
CA PRO A 51 19.58 -2.95 -2.59
C PRO A 51 18.27 -3.57 -2.09
N SER A 52 17.99 -3.42 -0.80
CA SER A 52 16.71 -3.80 -0.21
C SER A 52 15.68 -2.71 -0.48
N GLY A 53 14.48 -3.08 -0.87
CA GLY A 53 13.37 -2.17 -1.10
C GLY A 53 12.53 -2.53 -2.32
N MET A 54 11.29 -2.07 -2.30
CA MET A 54 10.36 -2.12 -3.42
C MET A 54 9.50 -0.86 -3.45
N VAL A 55 8.96 -0.52 -4.61
CA VAL A 55 7.94 0.53 -4.69
C VAL A 55 6.62 0.04 -4.08
N GLY A 56 5.87 0.90 -3.41
CA GLY A 56 4.67 0.51 -2.70
C GLY A 56 3.50 1.48 -2.78
N LEU A 57 3.72 2.78 -3.06
CA LEU A 57 2.65 3.80 -2.98
C LEU A 57 1.46 3.48 -3.87
N GLU A 58 1.69 3.03 -5.11
CA GLU A 58 0.63 2.81 -6.09
C GLU A 58 -0.02 1.42 -5.99
N THR A 59 0.53 0.53 -5.16
CA THR A 59 0.02 -0.85 -5.01
C THR A 59 -0.47 -1.19 -3.61
N SER A 60 -0.15 -0.36 -2.60
CA SER A 60 -0.42 -0.67 -1.19
C SER A 60 -1.90 -0.90 -0.90
N LEU A 61 -2.79 -0.03 -1.41
CA LEU A 61 -4.24 -0.17 -1.19
C LEU A 61 -4.74 -1.49 -1.81
N ALA A 62 -4.45 -1.73 -3.09
CA ALA A 62 -4.94 -2.91 -3.80
C ALA A 62 -4.39 -4.21 -3.21
N LEU A 63 -3.11 -4.25 -2.85
CA LEU A 63 -2.51 -5.42 -2.21
C LEU A 63 -3.12 -5.68 -0.83
N THR A 64 -3.39 -4.63 -0.05
CA THR A 64 -4.03 -4.73 1.25
C THR A 64 -5.48 -5.22 1.13
N LEU A 65 -6.26 -4.63 0.21
CA LEU A 65 -7.64 -5.07 -0.04
C LEU A 65 -7.68 -6.52 -0.52
N THR A 66 -6.86 -6.90 -1.47
CA THR A 66 -6.78 -8.28 -1.97
C THR A 66 -6.37 -9.26 -0.87
N GLY A 67 -5.35 -8.89 -0.07
CA GLY A 67 -4.77 -9.78 0.93
C GLY A 67 -5.53 -9.89 2.23
N LEU A 68 -6.28 -8.86 2.62
CA LEU A 68 -6.97 -8.79 3.91
C LEU A 68 -8.50 -8.73 3.77
N TYR A 69 -9.03 -7.81 2.96
CA TYR A 69 -10.48 -7.62 2.81
C TYR A 69 -11.09 -8.76 1.98
N HIS A 70 -10.69 -8.94 0.73
CA HIS A 70 -11.24 -9.98 -0.15
C HIS A 70 -10.92 -11.40 0.30
N SER A 71 -9.92 -11.57 1.15
CA SER A 71 -9.64 -12.87 1.79
C SER A 71 -10.41 -13.10 3.09
N GLY A 72 -11.31 -12.19 3.49
CA GLY A 72 -12.14 -12.28 4.68
C GLY A 72 -11.37 -12.21 6.01
N LYS A 73 -10.16 -11.65 5.99
CA LYS A 73 -9.32 -11.55 7.19
C LYS A 73 -9.58 -10.29 8.00
N MET A 74 -9.96 -9.19 7.33
CA MET A 74 -10.28 -7.91 7.98
C MET A 74 -11.41 -7.21 7.25
N GLU A 75 -12.18 -6.41 7.99
CA GLU A 75 -13.23 -5.55 7.45
C GLU A 75 -12.64 -4.27 6.84
N LEU A 76 -13.32 -3.71 5.83
CA LEU A 76 -12.86 -2.51 5.13
C LEU A 76 -12.62 -1.30 6.05
N PRO A 77 -13.52 -0.97 7.01
CA PRO A 77 -13.30 0.14 7.93
C PRO A 77 -12.03 -0.02 8.79
N ASP A 78 -11.70 -1.25 9.18
CA ASP A 78 -10.49 -1.52 9.98
C ASP A 78 -9.21 -1.34 9.17
N ILE A 79 -9.24 -1.69 7.89
CA ILE A 79 -8.13 -1.44 6.96
C ILE A 79 -7.93 0.06 6.77
N ILE A 80 -9.01 0.81 6.50
CA ILE A 80 -8.95 2.27 6.33
C ILE A 80 -8.40 2.93 7.60
N ARG A 81 -8.83 2.49 8.78
CA ARG A 81 -8.31 3.00 10.04
C ARG A 81 -6.80 2.85 10.12
N ARG A 82 -6.25 1.69 9.74
CA ARG A 82 -4.81 1.39 9.81
C ARG A 82 -3.98 2.06 8.71
N MET A 83 -4.59 2.38 7.58
CA MET A 83 -3.89 3.04 6.48
C MET A 83 -4.03 4.57 6.49
N SER A 84 -4.99 5.13 7.23
CA SER A 84 -5.30 6.56 7.20
C SER A 84 -5.45 7.16 8.60
N THR A 85 -6.47 6.76 9.36
CA THR A 85 -6.80 7.40 10.64
C THR A 85 -5.71 7.23 11.68
N ASN A 86 -5.27 6.00 11.94
CA ASN A 86 -4.24 5.73 12.94
C ASN A 86 -2.89 6.39 12.62
N PRO A 87 -2.38 6.33 11.36
CA PRO A 87 -1.17 7.09 11.02
C PRO A 87 -1.30 8.59 11.29
N ALA A 88 -2.44 9.19 10.96
CA ALA A 88 -2.67 10.60 11.20
C ALA A 88 -2.70 10.94 12.70
N ASP A 89 -3.35 10.10 13.52
CA ASP A 89 -3.39 10.26 14.97
C ASP A 89 -1.99 10.15 15.61
N ILE A 90 -1.22 9.13 15.22
CA ILE A 90 0.14 8.89 15.72
C ILE A 90 1.08 10.05 15.38
N LEU A 91 0.93 10.61 14.18
CA LEU A 91 1.74 11.73 13.72
C LEU A 91 1.16 13.10 14.10
N HIS A 92 0.05 13.13 14.84
CA HIS A 92 -0.68 14.34 15.25
C HIS A 92 -1.04 15.26 14.06
N LEU A 93 -1.45 14.64 12.93
CA LEU A 93 -1.88 15.37 11.75
C LEU A 93 -3.39 15.64 11.80
N PRO A 94 -3.86 16.86 11.42
CA PRO A 94 -5.28 17.16 11.31
C PRO A 94 -5.90 16.57 10.04
N LYS A 95 -5.67 15.28 9.79
CA LYS A 95 -6.03 14.54 8.58
C LYS A 95 -6.56 13.15 8.93
N GLY A 96 -6.85 12.33 7.92
CA GLY A 96 -7.31 10.94 8.09
C GLY A 96 -8.75 10.81 8.59
N ARG A 97 -9.53 11.89 8.56
CA ARG A 97 -10.94 11.92 8.96
C ARG A 97 -11.76 12.83 8.04
N MET A 98 -13.01 12.48 7.86
CA MET A 98 -13.99 13.33 7.18
C MET A 98 -14.78 14.09 8.26
N SER A 99 -14.51 15.37 8.44
CA SER A 99 -15.18 16.25 9.40
C SER A 99 -15.46 17.61 8.76
N MET A 100 -16.50 18.30 9.24
CA MET A 100 -16.77 19.67 8.77
C MET A 100 -15.63 20.61 9.20
N GLY A 101 -15.22 21.49 8.28
CA GLY A 101 -14.19 22.50 8.54
C GLY A 101 -12.75 22.05 8.41
N VAL A 102 -12.49 20.78 8.03
CA VAL A 102 -11.15 20.32 7.70
C VAL A 102 -10.91 20.36 6.18
N ALA A 103 -9.63 20.35 5.78
CA ALA A 103 -9.25 20.26 4.38
C ALA A 103 -9.81 18.98 3.74
N ALA A 104 -10.32 19.11 2.52
CA ALA A 104 -10.85 17.98 1.77
C ALA A 104 -9.70 17.18 1.12
N ASP A 105 -9.05 16.34 1.94
CA ASP A 105 -8.04 15.36 1.49
C ASP A 105 -8.72 13.99 1.43
N LEU A 106 -9.05 13.52 0.24
CA LEU A 106 -9.88 12.35 0.03
C LEU A 106 -9.25 11.40 -0.99
N THR A 107 -9.40 10.11 -0.73
CA THR A 107 -9.14 9.05 -1.72
C THR A 107 -10.46 8.33 -1.99
N ILE A 108 -10.93 8.35 -3.22
CA ILE A 108 -12.14 7.65 -3.68
C ILE A 108 -11.67 6.44 -4.47
N PHE A 109 -12.14 5.25 -4.10
CA PHE A 109 -11.74 4.01 -4.76
C PHE A 109 -12.90 3.03 -4.88
N ASP A 110 -12.82 2.16 -5.88
CA ASP A 110 -13.69 0.99 -6.04
C ASP A 110 -12.98 -0.20 -5.40
N PRO A 111 -13.50 -0.78 -4.30
CA PRO A 111 -12.85 -1.88 -3.62
C PRO A 111 -12.84 -3.19 -4.42
N ASP A 112 -13.78 -3.35 -5.36
CA ASP A 112 -14.03 -4.61 -6.06
C ASP A 112 -13.42 -4.65 -7.46
N GLN A 113 -13.07 -3.50 -8.04
CA GLN A 113 -12.50 -3.44 -9.38
C GLN A 113 -11.18 -4.19 -9.45
N GLU A 114 -11.12 -5.17 -10.36
CA GLU A 114 -9.92 -5.92 -10.67
C GLU A 114 -9.02 -5.16 -11.65
N TRP A 115 -7.72 -5.24 -11.45
CA TRP A 115 -6.72 -4.75 -12.37
C TRP A 115 -5.41 -5.51 -12.21
N THR A 116 -4.57 -5.46 -13.24
CA THR A 116 -3.26 -6.12 -13.22
C THR A 116 -2.17 -5.08 -12.96
N ILE A 117 -1.28 -5.38 -12.01
CA ILE A 117 -0.15 -4.50 -11.69
C ILE A 117 0.81 -4.48 -12.87
N ASP A 118 0.91 -3.32 -13.51
CA ASP A 118 1.87 -3.03 -14.58
C ASP A 118 2.82 -1.92 -14.11
N PRO A 119 4.09 -2.24 -13.78
CA PRO A 119 5.05 -1.24 -13.33
C PRO A 119 5.33 -0.14 -14.37
N GLU A 120 5.10 -0.39 -15.66
CA GLU A 120 5.30 0.61 -16.70
C GLU A 120 4.27 1.74 -16.64
N GLN A 121 3.14 1.51 -15.98
CA GLN A 121 2.09 2.50 -15.76
C GLN A 121 2.30 3.33 -14.48
N PHE A 122 3.34 3.05 -13.68
CA PHE A 122 3.56 3.78 -12.44
C PHE A 122 4.03 5.20 -12.69
N ALA A 123 3.50 6.15 -11.91
CA ALA A 123 3.99 7.53 -11.83
C ALA A 123 5.39 7.59 -11.17
N SER A 124 5.69 6.68 -10.24
CA SER A 124 7.01 6.49 -9.69
C SER A 124 8.04 6.22 -10.79
N LYS A 125 9.23 6.80 -10.68
CA LYS A 125 10.36 6.47 -11.57
C LYS A 125 10.90 5.05 -11.33
N GLY A 126 10.78 4.54 -10.10
CA GLY A 126 11.13 3.16 -9.76
C GLY A 126 10.09 2.18 -10.28
N ARG A 127 10.55 1.04 -10.81
CA ARG A 127 9.74 -0.06 -11.31
C ARG A 127 9.94 -1.35 -10.52
N ASN A 128 10.71 -1.26 -9.41
CA ASN A 128 11.15 -2.41 -8.63
C ASN A 128 10.04 -2.96 -7.73
N THR A 129 9.18 -3.78 -8.30
CA THR A 129 8.12 -4.50 -7.60
C THR A 129 8.15 -5.99 -7.90
N PRO A 130 7.96 -6.88 -6.90
CA PRO A 130 7.78 -8.31 -7.12
C PRO A 130 6.35 -8.68 -7.55
N PHE A 131 5.45 -7.69 -7.64
CA PHE A 131 4.02 -7.90 -7.90
C PHE A 131 3.63 -7.65 -9.36
N ALA A 132 4.58 -7.36 -10.25
CA ALA A 132 4.32 -7.18 -11.68
C ALA A 132 3.53 -8.37 -12.25
N GLY A 133 2.48 -8.09 -13.03
CA GLY A 133 1.59 -9.09 -13.63
C GLY A 133 0.59 -9.72 -12.65
N LYS A 134 0.59 -9.35 -11.37
CA LYS A 134 -0.37 -9.86 -10.40
C LYS A 134 -1.72 -9.14 -10.56
N THR A 135 -2.80 -9.90 -10.66
CA THR A 135 -4.16 -9.36 -10.58
C THR A 135 -4.52 -9.08 -9.12
N VAL A 136 -5.04 -7.89 -8.86
CA VAL A 136 -5.43 -7.39 -7.55
C VAL A 136 -6.79 -6.71 -7.63
N LYS A 137 -7.44 -6.51 -6.47
CA LYS A 137 -8.70 -5.77 -6.34
C LYS A 137 -8.48 -4.46 -5.58
N GLY A 138 -9.25 -3.46 -5.97
CA GLY A 138 -9.19 -2.13 -5.38
C GLY A 138 -8.49 -1.13 -6.29
N ARG A 139 -9.27 -0.26 -6.93
CA ARG A 139 -8.77 0.75 -7.86
C ARG A 139 -9.10 2.14 -7.34
N VAL A 140 -8.09 2.98 -7.15
CA VAL A 140 -8.29 4.39 -6.83
C VAL A 140 -8.90 5.08 -8.06
N LYS A 141 -10.00 5.82 -7.84
CA LYS A 141 -10.70 6.59 -8.87
C LYS A 141 -10.33 8.07 -8.83
N TYR A 142 -10.24 8.62 -7.62
CA TYR A 142 -9.83 10.00 -7.44
C TYR A 142 -8.94 10.13 -6.21
N THR A 143 -7.97 11.03 -6.31
CA THR A 143 -7.26 11.59 -5.17
C THR A 143 -7.50 13.09 -5.16
N ILE A 144 -7.96 13.60 -4.02
CA ILE A 144 -8.27 15.01 -3.81
C ILE A 144 -7.37 15.51 -2.68
N VAL A 145 -6.70 16.62 -2.90
CA VAL A 145 -5.86 17.28 -1.91
C VAL A 145 -6.28 18.75 -1.81
N ASP A 146 -6.60 19.17 -0.61
CA ASP A 146 -7.08 20.53 -0.32
C ASP A 146 -8.24 20.95 -1.25
N GLY A 147 -9.16 20.02 -1.48
CA GLY A 147 -10.33 20.20 -2.36
C GLY A 147 -10.04 20.16 -3.86
N GLN A 148 -8.80 19.95 -4.29
CA GLN A 148 -8.42 19.87 -5.69
C GLN A 148 -8.23 18.41 -6.12
N ILE A 149 -8.79 18.01 -7.25
CA ILE A 149 -8.54 16.70 -7.86
C ILE A 149 -7.11 16.70 -8.40
N VAL A 150 -6.24 15.89 -7.80
CA VAL A 150 -4.82 15.74 -8.20
C VAL A 150 -4.58 14.45 -8.99
N TYR A 151 -5.52 13.50 -8.92
CA TYR A 151 -5.50 12.26 -9.69
C TYR A 151 -6.94 11.86 -10.02
N GLN A 152 -7.13 11.38 -11.24
CA GLN A 152 -8.37 10.77 -11.73
C GLN A 152 -7.99 9.57 -12.60
N ASP A 153 -8.61 8.41 -12.32
CA ASP A 153 -8.51 7.20 -13.14
C ASP A 153 -9.38 7.36 -14.38
N GLU A 154 -8.84 7.10 -15.56
CA GLU A 154 -9.54 7.18 -16.85
C GLU A 154 -10.41 5.94 -17.14
#